data_c337b9eacfb7968abdcea8bbdfe713ce
#
_entry.id   c337b9eacfb7968abdcea8bbdfe713ce
#
_cell.length_a   1.000
_cell.length_b   1.000
_cell.length_c   1.000
_cell.angle_alpha   90.00
_cell.angle_beta   90.00
_cell.angle_gamma   90.00
#
_symmetry.space_group_name_H-M   'P 1'
#
loop_
_entity.id
_entity.type
_entity.pdbx_description
1 polymer ?
#
loop_
_entity_poly.entity_id
_entity_poly.type
_entity_poly.pdbx_seq_one_letter_code
_entity_poly.pdbx_strand_id
1 'polypeptide(L)'
;MSFLRYSGPSYTLILLILLMHVLSSALGKRHLVYWNSTNTRLTGEDFSVEVNLNDYLDILCPYYPSGPPEQGPPETLALYLVTGHQFQGCRETEGAIKRWECNSPYSAYGPVRFSEKIQRFTPFSLGFEFLPGHHYYYSSLSMDDGPPLPCMKLKVTVSSTTTGKKEQGQGTPAPHSFAQSRRTSAVPVLALTSFSLFCFL
;
A
#
# COMPACT_ATOMS: atom_id res chain seq x y z
N MET A 1 15.22 -47.33 -36.67
CA MET A 1 15.64 -45.97 -36.30
C MET A 1 14.40 -45.19 -35.94
N SER A 2 14.11 -45.14 -34.64
CA SER A 2 12.92 -44.42 -34.11
C SER A 2 13.32 -42.98 -33.79
N PHE A 3 12.81 -42.05 -34.58
CA PHE A 3 12.96 -40.63 -34.31
C PHE A 3 12.04 -40.27 -33.14
N LEU A 4 12.59 -40.06 -31.96
CA LEU A 4 11.92 -39.40 -30.84
C LEU A 4 11.58 -37.95 -31.26
N ARG A 5 10.30 -37.70 -31.59
CA ARG A 5 9.77 -36.36 -31.73
C ARG A 5 9.81 -35.70 -30.34
N TYR A 6 10.79 -34.87 -30.11
CA TYR A 6 10.80 -33.96 -29.00
C TYR A 6 9.74 -32.89 -29.30
N SER A 7 8.54 -33.06 -28.78
CA SER A 7 7.54 -31.98 -28.81
C SER A 7 7.94 -31.00 -27.74
N GLY A 8 8.58 -29.89 -28.13
CA GLY A 8 8.84 -28.77 -27.23
C GLY A 8 7.54 -28.28 -26.59
N PRO A 9 7.61 -27.65 -25.42
CA PRO A 9 6.41 -27.12 -24.75
C PRO A 9 5.65 -26.24 -25.73
N SER A 10 4.35 -26.52 -25.87
CA SER A 10 3.48 -25.79 -26.79
C SER A 10 3.56 -24.29 -26.46
N TYR A 11 3.73 -23.43 -27.44
CA TYR A 11 3.73 -21.96 -27.27
C TYR A 11 2.52 -21.47 -26.47
N THR A 12 1.39 -22.20 -26.56
CA THR A 12 0.20 -21.94 -25.75
C THR A 12 0.45 -22.12 -24.26
N LEU A 13 1.20 -23.14 -23.85
CA LEU A 13 1.56 -23.35 -22.44
C LEU A 13 2.47 -22.24 -21.92
N ILE A 14 3.47 -21.84 -22.71
CA ILE A 14 4.37 -20.74 -22.36
C ILE A 14 3.57 -19.44 -22.23
N LEU A 15 2.67 -19.16 -23.17
CA LEU A 15 1.82 -17.97 -23.13
C LEU A 15 0.91 -17.95 -21.91
N LEU A 16 0.31 -19.11 -21.55
CA LEU A 16 -0.52 -19.24 -20.35
C LEU A 16 0.29 -19.00 -19.08
N ILE A 17 1.50 -19.54 -18.98
CA ILE A 17 2.38 -19.33 -17.83
C ILE A 17 2.76 -17.83 -17.72
N LEU A 18 3.12 -17.18 -18.81
CA LEU A 18 3.42 -15.76 -18.84
C LEU A 18 2.21 -14.91 -18.44
N LEU A 19 1.02 -15.25 -18.95
CA LEU A 19 -0.23 -14.59 -18.60
C LEU A 19 -0.53 -14.74 -17.11
N MET A 20 -0.37 -15.92 -16.55
CA MET A 20 -0.55 -16.18 -15.12
C MET A 20 0.44 -15.38 -14.27
N HIS A 21 1.71 -15.27 -14.69
CA HIS A 21 2.70 -14.45 -14.00
C HIS A 21 2.34 -12.96 -14.03
N VAL A 22 1.89 -12.44 -15.17
CA VAL A 22 1.46 -11.04 -15.31
C VAL A 22 0.24 -10.75 -14.45
N LEU A 23 -0.75 -11.65 -14.43
CA LEU A 23 -1.94 -11.52 -13.58
C LEU A 23 -1.59 -11.58 -12.08
N SER A 24 -0.67 -12.47 -11.69
CA SER A 24 -0.25 -12.60 -10.28
C SER A 24 0.50 -11.35 -9.78
N SER A 25 1.29 -10.71 -10.63
CA SER A 25 2.02 -9.48 -10.28
C SER A 25 1.13 -8.23 -10.23
N ALA A 26 -0.07 -8.29 -10.83
CA ALA A 26 -1.03 -7.18 -10.80
C ALA A 26 -1.88 -7.14 -9.51
N LEU A 27 -1.85 -8.19 -8.69
CA LEU A 27 -2.59 -8.26 -7.43
C LEU A 27 -1.75 -7.62 -6.32
N GLY A 28 -2.14 -6.42 -5.88
CA GLY A 28 -1.55 -5.77 -4.71
C GLY A 28 -1.73 -6.61 -3.43
N LYS A 29 -0.74 -6.56 -2.56
CA LYS A 29 -0.79 -7.23 -1.25
C LYS A 29 -1.82 -6.55 -0.35
N ARG A 30 -2.48 -7.34 0.51
CA ARG A 30 -3.39 -6.82 1.52
C ARG A 30 -2.73 -6.86 2.90
N HIS A 31 -2.69 -5.70 3.54
CA HIS A 31 -2.18 -5.50 4.89
C HIS A 31 -3.36 -5.32 5.83
N LEU A 32 -3.63 -6.35 6.64
CA LEU A 32 -4.78 -6.41 7.52
C LEU A 32 -4.44 -5.87 8.91
N VAL A 33 -5.25 -4.93 9.41
CA VAL A 33 -5.13 -4.35 10.75
C VAL A 33 -6.47 -4.44 11.46
N TYR A 34 -6.51 -5.20 12.56
CA TYR A 34 -7.65 -5.21 13.47
C TYR A 34 -7.59 -3.98 14.36
N TRP A 35 -8.53 -3.06 14.18
CA TRP A 35 -8.55 -1.78 14.90
C TRP A 35 -9.46 -1.85 16.11
N ASN A 36 -8.94 -2.34 17.21
CA ASN A 36 -9.62 -2.44 18.49
C ASN A 36 -8.63 -2.28 19.66
N SER A 37 -9.13 -2.02 20.86
CA SER A 37 -8.30 -1.78 22.04
C SER A 37 -7.50 -3.02 22.51
N THR A 38 -7.93 -4.22 22.12
CA THR A 38 -7.22 -5.46 22.44
C THR A 38 -5.98 -5.68 21.58
N ASN A 39 -5.86 -4.95 20.47
CA ASN A 39 -4.67 -4.96 19.65
C ASN A 39 -3.59 -4.05 20.26
N THR A 40 -2.80 -4.61 21.16
CA THR A 40 -1.75 -3.89 21.89
C THR A 40 -0.70 -3.23 21.00
N ARG A 41 -0.57 -3.64 19.74
CA ARG A 41 0.33 -2.98 18.78
C ARG A 41 -0.12 -1.56 18.46
N LEU A 42 -1.44 -1.32 18.40
CA LEU A 42 -2.01 0.00 18.12
C LEU A 42 -1.84 1.00 19.28
N THR A 43 -1.75 0.49 20.51
CA THR A 43 -1.56 1.31 21.72
C THR A 43 -0.09 1.56 22.04
N GLY A 44 0.82 0.85 21.35
CA GLY A 44 2.26 1.07 21.41
C GLY A 44 2.70 2.28 20.59
N GLU A 45 3.95 2.71 20.79
CA GLU A 45 4.47 3.92 20.13
C GLU A 45 4.94 3.67 18.69
N ASP A 46 5.33 2.43 18.35
CA ASP A 46 6.10 2.13 17.13
C ASP A 46 5.37 1.25 16.10
N PHE A 47 4.05 1.06 16.22
CA PHE A 47 3.38 0.21 15.26
C PHE A 47 3.39 0.84 13.87
N SER A 48 4.12 0.21 12.97
CA SER A 48 4.19 0.63 11.56
C SER A 48 3.96 -0.53 10.62
N VAL A 49 3.37 -0.21 9.45
CA VAL A 49 3.17 -1.12 8.33
C VAL A 49 3.84 -0.51 7.11
N GLU A 50 4.70 -1.29 6.47
CA GLU A 50 5.30 -0.93 5.19
C GLU A 50 4.45 -1.48 4.06
N VAL A 51 4.10 -0.61 3.10
CA VAL A 51 3.23 -0.90 1.97
C VAL A 51 3.89 -0.45 0.66
N ASN A 52 3.53 -1.09 -0.45
CA ASN A 52 3.93 -0.66 -1.79
C ASN A 52 2.76 0.02 -2.50
N LEU A 53 3.05 0.78 -3.56
CA LEU A 53 1.99 1.22 -4.45
C LEU A 53 1.23 0.01 -5.02
N ASN A 54 -0.07 0.13 -5.17
CA ASN A 54 -1.06 -0.88 -5.52
C ASN A 54 -1.42 -1.88 -4.41
N ASP A 55 -0.76 -1.87 -3.25
CA ASP A 55 -1.21 -2.62 -2.07
C ASP A 55 -2.52 -2.05 -1.50
N TYR A 56 -3.10 -2.80 -0.58
CA TYR A 56 -4.30 -2.40 0.16
C TYR A 56 -4.01 -2.44 1.66
N LEU A 57 -4.41 -1.38 2.36
CA LEU A 57 -4.52 -1.37 3.81
C LEU A 57 -5.97 -1.66 4.18
N ASP A 58 -6.21 -2.83 4.76
CA ASP A 58 -7.53 -3.26 5.21
C ASP A 58 -7.65 -3.03 6.72
N ILE A 59 -8.52 -2.12 7.11
CA ILE A 59 -8.85 -1.83 8.50
C ILE A 59 -10.13 -2.60 8.86
N LEU A 60 -10.05 -3.44 9.89
CA LEU A 60 -11.20 -4.15 10.44
C LEU A 60 -11.66 -3.46 11.72
N CYS A 61 -12.91 -3.04 11.74
CA CYS A 61 -13.56 -2.44 12.90
C CYS A 61 -13.75 -3.44 14.06
N PRO A 62 -13.96 -2.96 15.30
CA PRO A 62 -14.39 -3.79 16.42
C PRO A 62 -15.64 -4.58 16.06
N TYR A 63 -15.67 -5.85 16.46
CA TYR A 63 -16.77 -6.76 16.10
C TYR A 63 -17.06 -7.75 17.22
N TYR A 64 -18.33 -7.87 17.57
CA TYR A 64 -18.83 -8.71 18.69
C TYR A 64 -19.92 -9.67 18.19
N PRO A 65 -19.54 -10.85 17.67
CA PRO A 65 -20.50 -11.81 17.07
C PRO A 65 -21.47 -12.40 18.08
N SER A 66 -21.07 -12.50 19.35
CA SER A 66 -21.86 -13.13 20.43
C SER A 66 -22.71 -12.13 21.23
N GLY A 67 -22.83 -10.87 20.78
CA GLY A 67 -23.51 -9.80 21.49
C GLY A 67 -22.57 -8.89 22.27
N PRO A 68 -23.08 -8.07 23.21
CA PRO A 68 -22.28 -7.12 23.96
C PRO A 68 -21.12 -7.80 24.69
N PRO A 69 -19.94 -7.15 24.76
CA PRO A 69 -18.83 -7.65 25.55
C PRO A 69 -19.23 -7.73 27.03
N GLU A 70 -18.67 -8.69 27.76
CA GLU A 70 -18.94 -8.86 29.19
C GLU A 70 -18.51 -7.64 30.04
N GLN A 71 -17.58 -6.86 29.53
CA GLN A 71 -16.96 -5.73 30.21
C GLN A 71 -17.30 -4.39 29.50
N GLY A 72 -18.54 -3.94 29.62
CA GLY A 72 -18.93 -2.62 29.18
C GLY A 72 -19.54 -2.54 27.77
N PRO A 73 -19.77 -1.34 27.24
CA PRO A 73 -20.36 -1.15 25.92
C PRO A 73 -19.36 -1.54 24.81
N PRO A 74 -19.88 -1.89 23.61
CA PRO A 74 -19.03 -2.21 22.47
C PRO A 74 -18.20 -0.99 22.04
N GLU A 75 -17.01 -1.25 21.54
CA GLU A 75 -16.14 -0.19 21.02
C GLU A 75 -16.74 0.41 19.74
N THR A 76 -16.90 1.72 19.74
CA THR A 76 -17.22 2.54 18.56
C THR A 76 -16.20 3.66 18.45
N LEU A 77 -15.69 3.91 17.25
CA LEU A 77 -14.60 4.85 17.04
C LEU A 77 -14.61 5.47 15.64
N ALA A 78 -13.99 6.64 15.53
CA ALA A 78 -13.72 7.28 14.25
C ALA A 78 -12.20 7.27 13.98
N LEU A 79 -11.81 6.95 12.73
CA LEU A 79 -10.43 6.95 12.28
C LEU A 79 -10.12 8.23 11.51
N TYR A 80 -8.96 8.78 11.79
CA TYR A 80 -8.46 10.01 11.19
C TYR A 80 -7.07 9.80 10.59
N LEU A 81 -6.83 10.47 9.49
CA LEU A 81 -5.49 10.72 8.99
C LEU A 81 -4.98 12.00 9.64
N VAL A 82 -3.84 11.92 10.31
CA VAL A 82 -3.29 12.96 11.16
C VAL A 82 -1.88 13.36 10.73
N THR A 83 -1.40 14.50 11.19
CA THR A 83 0.00 14.90 11.01
C THR A 83 0.92 14.13 11.95
N GLY A 84 2.23 14.10 11.67
CA GLY A 84 3.21 13.43 12.55
C GLY A 84 3.23 13.97 13.98
N HIS A 85 3.03 15.29 14.16
CA HIS A 85 2.97 15.91 15.47
C HIS A 85 1.73 15.46 16.27
N GLN A 86 0.58 15.37 15.61
CA GLN A 86 -0.67 14.92 16.20
C GLN A 86 -0.62 13.44 16.58
N PHE A 87 0.02 12.64 15.75
CA PHE A 87 0.27 11.21 16.00
C PHE A 87 1.05 10.98 17.31
N GLN A 88 2.06 11.79 17.59
CA GLN A 88 2.83 11.65 18.82
C GLN A 88 2.00 11.95 20.07
N GLY A 89 1.20 13.01 20.03
CA GLY A 89 0.43 13.48 21.18
C GLY A 89 -0.91 12.79 21.39
N CYS A 90 -1.39 11.98 20.44
CA CYS A 90 -2.74 11.42 20.44
C CYS A 90 -3.82 12.46 20.72
N ARG A 91 -3.65 13.63 20.18
CA ARG A 91 -4.57 14.75 20.39
C ARG A 91 -5.57 14.82 19.27
N GLU A 92 -6.79 15.16 19.61
CA GLU A 92 -7.77 15.62 18.65
C GLU A 92 -7.22 16.81 17.88
N THR A 93 -7.60 16.91 16.64
CA THR A 93 -6.75 17.56 15.72
C THR A 93 -7.58 18.48 14.87
N GLU A 94 -7.46 19.73 15.17
CA GLU A 94 -7.77 20.77 14.21
C GLU A 94 -7.03 20.48 12.91
N GLY A 95 -7.78 20.19 11.83
CA GLY A 95 -7.22 19.84 10.53
C GLY A 95 -6.97 18.33 10.24
N ALA A 96 -7.32 17.42 11.15
CA ALA A 96 -7.30 15.99 10.84
C ALA A 96 -8.37 15.62 9.81
N ILE A 97 -8.04 14.70 8.94
CA ILE A 97 -8.97 14.22 7.91
C ILE A 97 -9.65 12.96 8.43
N LYS A 98 -10.96 13.07 8.74
CA LYS A 98 -11.75 11.90 9.09
C LYS A 98 -11.85 10.96 7.90
N ARG A 99 -11.45 9.70 8.11
CA ARG A 99 -11.46 8.68 7.06
C ARG A 99 -12.68 7.79 7.16
N TRP A 100 -12.89 7.16 8.32
CA TRP A 100 -13.94 6.16 8.50
C TRP A 100 -14.52 6.21 9.92
N GLU A 101 -15.72 5.63 10.05
CA GLU A 101 -16.38 5.41 11.33
C GLU A 101 -16.67 3.93 11.53
N CYS A 102 -16.24 3.39 12.66
CA CYS A 102 -16.56 2.05 13.14
C CYS A 102 -17.73 2.16 14.14
N ASN A 103 -18.95 2.17 13.63
CA ASN A 103 -20.18 2.35 14.40
C ASN A 103 -21.15 1.15 14.32
N SER A 104 -20.72 0.04 13.77
CA SER A 104 -21.55 -1.15 13.55
C SER A 104 -20.91 -2.41 14.14
N PRO A 105 -20.77 -2.47 15.48
CA PRO A 105 -20.04 -3.55 16.17
C PRO A 105 -20.74 -4.91 16.09
N TYR A 106 -22.02 -4.96 15.71
CA TYR A 106 -22.84 -6.18 15.60
C TYR A 106 -23.26 -6.49 14.17
N SER A 107 -22.46 -6.10 13.18
CA SER A 107 -22.78 -6.35 11.77
C SER A 107 -23.07 -7.84 11.51
N ALA A 108 -24.14 -8.13 10.78
CA ALA A 108 -24.59 -9.50 10.51
C ALA A 108 -23.62 -10.33 9.67
N TYR A 109 -22.75 -9.68 8.90
CA TYR A 109 -21.85 -10.33 7.94
C TYR A 109 -20.38 -10.33 8.37
N GLY A 110 -20.12 -10.12 9.66
CA GLY A 110 -18.76 -10.03 10.19
C GLY A 110 -18.28 -8.58 10.39
N PRO A 111 -17.01 -8.38 10.74
CA PRO A 111 -16.47 -7.06 11.01
C PRO A 111 -16.55 -6.15 9.78
N VAL A 112 -16.95 -4.90 10.00
CA VAL A 112 -16.88 -3.88 8.93
C VAL A 112 -15.42 -3.71 8.55
N ARG A 113 -15.15 -3.74 7.24
CA ARG A 113 -13.82 -3.59 6.67
C ARG A 113 -13.75 -2.36 5.77
N PHE A 114 -12.84 -1.49 6.06
CA PHE A 114 -12.45 -0.39 5.19
C PHE A 114 -11.16 -0.74 4.47
N SER A 115 -11.13 -0.57 3.15
CA SER A 115 -9.97 -0.87 2.32
C SER A 115 -9.44 0.42 1.71
N GLU A 116 -8.23 0.81 2.09
CA GLU A 116 -7.50 1.91 1.47
C GLU A 116 -6.56 1.35 0.41
N LYS A 117 -6.75 1.73 -0.84
CA LYS A 117 -5.81 1.40 -1.90
C LYS A 117 -4.65 2.38 -1.89
N ILE A 118 -3.45 1.84 -1.79
CA ILE A 118 -2.23 2.65 -1.81
C ILE A 118 -1.90 3.02 -3.25
N GLN A 119 -2.32 4.19 -3.68
CA GLN A 119 -2.18 4.64 -5.06
C GLN A 119 -1.70 6.09 -5.15
N ARG A 120 -0.93 6.38 -6.18
CA ARG A 120 -0.35 7.71 -6.37
C ARG A 120 -1.36 8.73 -6.85
N PHE A 121 -2.34 8.29 -7.65
CA PHE A 121 -3.40 9.13 -8.19
C PHE A 121 -4.74 8.47 -7.93
N THR A 122 -5.73 9.25 -7.55
CA THR A 122 -7.09 8.77 -7.35
C THR A 122 -8.06 9.50 -8.27
N PRO A 123 -8.98 8.80 -8.93
CA PRO A 123 -10.03 9.43 -9.74
C PRO A 123 -11.14 10.02 -8.87
N PHE A 124 -11.14 9.75 -7.57
CA PHE A 124 -12.20 10.18 -6.65
C PHE A 124 -11.73 11.36 -5.80
N SER A 125 -12.57 12.40 -5.69
CA SER A 125 -12.27 13.58 -4.89
C SER A 125 -12.07 13.31 -3.39
N LEU A 126 -12.67 12.24 -2.87
CA LEU A 126 -12.51 11.78 -1.48
C LEU A 126 -11.36 10.76 -1.31
N GLY A 127 -10.73 10.36 -2.40
CA GLY A 127 -9.57 9.49 -2.36
C GLY A 127 -8.36 10.22 -1.79
N PHE A 128 -7.43 9.46 -1.23
CA PHE A 128 -6.17 9.96 -0.74
C PHE A 128 -5.02 9.46 -1.62
N GLU A 129 -4.04 10.34 -1.87
CA GLU A 129 -2.90 10.05 -2.73
C GLU A 129 -1.66 9.73 -1.89
N PHE A 130 -0.99 8.63 -2.24
CA PHE A 130 0.16 8.11 -1.52
C PHE A 130 1.43 8.26 -2.34
N LEU A 131 2.45 8.86 -1.75
CA LEU A 131 3.74 9.10 -2.39
C LEU A 131 4.80 8.13 -1.87
N PRO A 132 5.60 7.50 -2.74
CA PRO A 132 6.72 6.66 -2.34
C PRO A 132 7.70 7.41 -1.41
N GLY A 133 8.19 6.72 -0.38
CA GLY A 133 9.09 7.28 0.62
C GLY A 133 8.41 8.13 1.69
N HIS A 134 7.09 8.32 1.64
CA HIS A 134 6.36 9.12 2.62
C HIS A 134 5.73 8.27 3.71
N HIS A 135 5.44 8.93 4.84
CA HIS A 135 4.77 8.35 6.00
C HIS A 135 3.39 8.98 6.16
N TYR A 136 2.41 8.12 6.47
CA TYR A 136 1.03 8.50 6.73
C TYR A 136 0.64 7.99 8.11
N TYR A 137 -0.06 8.80 8.86
CA TYR A 137 -0.34 8.53 10.26
C TYR A 137 -1.84 8.45 10.47
N TYR A 138 -2.28 7.33 11.03
CA TYR A 138 -3.66 7.11 11.40
C TYR A 138 -3.79 7.07 12.91
N SER A 139 -4.85 7.69 13.41
CA SER A 139 -5.24 7.66 14.82
C SER A 139 -6.74 7.51 14.95
N SER A 140 -7.23 7.03 16.07
CA SER A 140 -8.66 6.92 16.31
C SER A 140 -9.07 7.61 17.60
N LEU A 141 -10.32 8.09 17.58
CA LEU A 141 -11.01 8.66 18.72
C LEU A 141 -12.25 7.86 19.02
N SER A 142 -12.59 7.73 20.30
CA SER A 142 -13.88 7.20 20.71
C SER A 142 -15.00 8.04 20.11
N MET A 143 -16.11 7.43 19.74
CA MET A 143 -17.33 8.17 19.45
C MET A 143 -18.02 8.56 20.73
N ASP A 144 -18.86 9.60 20.69
CA ASP A 144 -19.55 10.18 21.86
C ASP A 144 -20.40 9.12 22.61
N ASP A 145 -20.97 8.15 21.87
CA ASP A 145 -21.79 7.07 22.39
C ASP A 145 -21.00 5.81 22.79
N GLY A 146 -19.66 5.85 22.64
CA GLY A 146 -18.78 4.70 22.88
C GLY A 146 -18.05 4.77 24.22
N PRO A 147 -17.40 3.67 24.64
CA PRO A 147 -16.53 3.67 25.80
C PRO A 147 -15.28 4.52 25.54
N PRO A 148 -14.66 5.09 26.61
CA PRO A 148 -13.36 5.73 26.43
C PRO A 148 -12.33 4.69 25.99
N LEU A 149 -11.69 4.92 24.86
CA LEU A 149 -10.70 4.03 24.28
C LEU A 149 -9.29 4.57 24.47
N PRO A 150 -8.30 3.68 24.60
CA PRO A 150 -6.91 4.10 24.59
C PRO A 150 -6.54 4.74 23.26
N CYS A 151 -5.48 5.52 23.26
CA CYS A 151 -4.91 6.04 22.02
C CYS A 151 -4.44 4.90 21.14
N MET A 152 -5.11 4.70 20.01
CA MET A 152 -4.76 3.71 19.00
C MET A 152 -4.22 4.41 17.76
N LYS A 153 -3.04 4.03 17.33
CA LYS A 153 -2.31 4.72 16.25
C LYS A 153 -1.52 3.76 15.37
N LEU A 154 -1.42 4.11 14.09
CA LEU A 154 -0.72 3.34 13.07
C LEU A 154 0.06 4.26 12.16
N LYS A 155 1.34 3.98 11.96
CA LYS A 155 2.18 4.59 10.94
C LYS A 155 2.20 3.71 9.69
N VAL A 156 1.88 4.28 8.54
CA VAL A 156 1.97 3.62 7.24
C VAL A 156 3.12 4.24 6.46
N THR A 157 4.07 3.42 6.05
CA THR A 157 5.24 3.85 5.27
C THR A 157 5.11 3.31 3.86
N VAL A 158 5.09 4.17 2.87
CA VAL A 158 5.09 3.76 1.46
C VAL A 158 6.52 3.53 1.00
N SER A 159 6.84 2.29 0.60
CA SER A 159 8.18 1.92 0.15
C SER A 159 8.63 2.79 -1.02
N SER A 160 9.87 3.24 -0.97
CA SER A 160 10.50 4.00 -2.06
C SER A 160 11.09 3.11 -3.15
N THR A 161 10.95 1.78 -3.06
CA THR A 161 11.56 0.84 -4.00
C THR A 161 11.00 1.03 -5.41
N THR A 162 11.68 1.88 -6.14
CA THR A 162 11.77 1.74 -7.59
C THR A 162 12.52 0.42 -7.83
N THR A 163 11.92 -0.53 -8.55
CA THR A 163 12.58 -1.73 -9.04
C THR A 163 13.73 -1.31 -9.94
N GLY A 164 14.92 -1.14 -9.39
CA GLY A 164 16.09 -0.61 -10.07
C GLY A 164 17.36 -0.92 -9.28
N LYS A 165 18.02 -2.03 -9.65
CA LYS A 165 19.46 -2.28 -9.60
C LYS A 165 20.24 -1.59 -8.47
N LYS A 166 20.69 -2.38 -7.49
CA LYS A 166 21.77 -2.01 -6.59
C LYS A 166 22.99 -1.58 -7.43
N GLU A 167 23.24 -0.31 -7.54
CA GLU A 167 24.57 0.21 -7.85
C GLU A 167 25.32 0.34 -6.53
N GLN A 168 26.31 -0.51 -6.41
CA GLN A 168 27.32 -0.52 -5.37
C GLN A 168 28.20 0.70 -5.60
N GLY A 169 27.86 1.81 -4.98
CA GLY A 169 28.66 3.04 -5.01
C GLY A 169 29.84 2.92 -4.08
N GLN A 170 30.99 2.58 -4.63
CA GLN A 170 32.30 2.68 -4.00
C GLN A 170 32.69 4.14 -4.00
N GLY A 171 32.77 4.76 -2.83
CA GLY A 171 33.21 6.14 -2.68
C GLY A 171 34.72 6.30 -2.93
N THR A 172 35.09 7.34 -3.63
CA THR A 172 36.41 7.94 -3.56
C THR A 172 36.28 9.46 -3.78
N PRO A 173 37.07 10.29 -3.11
CA PRO A 173 36.82 11.73 -2.95
C PRO A 173 37.34 12.57 -4.10
N ALA A 174 36.76 13.77 -4.23
CA ALA A 174 37.14 14.82 -5.21
C ALA A 174 38.57 15.34 -5.03
N PRO A 175 39.18 15.92 -6.09
CA PRO A 175 39.32 17.37 -6.09
C PRO A 175 39.13 18.08 -7.44
N HIS A 176 38.69 19.28 -7.32
CA HIS A 176 38.80 20.52 -8.13
C HIS A 176 39.25 20.53 -9.58
N SER A 177 38.48 21.30 -10.34
CA SER A 177 38.76 22.38 -11.28
C SER A 177 38.99 22.12 -12.79
N PHE A 178 38.22 22.95 -13.52
CA PHE A 178 38.45 23.63 -14.81
C PHE A 178 38.30 22.93 -16.16
N ALA A 179 37.53 23.69 -16.97
CA ALA A 179 37.61 23.92 -18.42
C ALA A 179 36.86 23.03 -19.40
N GLN A 180 35.76 23.61 -19.82
CA GLN A 180 35.25 23.78 -21.18
C GLN A 180 35.93 23.02 -22.33
N SER A 181 35.18 22.15 -23.03
CA SER A 181 35.31 21.98 -24.46
C SER A 181 34.07 21.36 -25.09
N ARG A 182 33.47 22.07 -26.01
CA ARG A 182 32.45 21.57 -26.96
C ARG A 182 33.02 20.44 -27.80
N ARG A 183 32.27 19.36 -27.99
CA ARG A 183 32.27 18.62 -29.27
C ARG A 183 30.95 17.90 -29.46
N THR A 184 30.29 18.26 -30.51
CA THR A 184 29.22 17.59 -31.23
C THR A 184 29.63 16.18 -31.65
N SER A 185 28.76 15.18 -31.45
CA SER A 185 28.70 14.01 -32.35
C SER A 185 27.48 13.16 -32.12
N ALA A 186 26.65 13.12 -33.12
CA ALA A 186 25.98 11.99 -33.75
C ALA A 186 25.12 11.05 -32.88
N VAL A 187 23.85 11.16 -33.11
CA VAL A 187 22.79 10.19 -32.81
C VAL A 187 22.88 9.01 -33.79
N PRO A 188 22.88 7.77 -33.36
CA PRO A 188 22.43 6.67 -34.21
C PRO A 188 20.94 6.43 -33.98
N VAL A 189 20.18 6.75 -35.02
CA VAL A 189 18.84 6.23 -35.26
C VAL A 189 18.96 4.73 -35.50
N LEU A 190 18.37 3.92 -34.67
CA LEU A 190 18.19 2.49 -34.93
C LEU A 190 16.75 2.09 -34.68
N ALA A 191 16.05 2.01 -35.82
CA ALA A 191 15.11 0.99 -36.24
C ALA A 191 14.05 0.51 -35.24
N LEU A 192 12.91 1.17 -35.30
CA LEU A 192 11.61 0.60 -35.04
C LEU A 192 11.28 -0.43 -36.13
N THR A 193 11.41 -1.71 -35.83
CA THR A 193 10.78 -2.76 -36.63
C THR A 193 9.39 -3.03 -36.06
N SER A 194 8.44 -2.60 -36.83
CA SER A 194 7.04 -2.94 -36.91
C SER A 194 6.76 -4.43 -36.63
N PHE A 195 5.96 -4.69 -35.60
CA PHE A 195 5.14 -5.91 -35.51
C PHE A 195 3.69 -5.49 -35.68
N SER A 196 3.31 -5.29 -36.92
CA SER A 196 1.92 -5.27 -37.37
C SER A 196 1.62 -6.52 -38.15
N LEU A 197 0.42 -6.99 -37.98
CA LEU A 197 -0.30 -8.02 -38.71
C LEU A 197 -0.01 -9.48 -38.34
N PHE A 198 -0.95 -10.05 -37.59
CA PHE A 198 -1.75 -11.19 -38.07
C PHE A 198 -2.97 -11.35 -37.15
N CYS A 199 -4.00 -10.58 -37.46
CA CYS A 199 -5.39 -10.91 -37.22
C CYS A 199 -6.00 -11.09 -38.59
N PHE A 200 -6.29 -12.34 -38.99
CA PHE A 200 -7.30 -12.77 -39.95
C PHE A 200 -6.90 -14.17 -40.44
N LEU A 201 -7.50 -15.17 -39.89
CA LEU A 201 -8.20 -16.32 -40.52
C LEU A 201 -8.53 -17.32 -39.41
#